data_82ce9579034b53af301856edc97003a9
#
_entry.id   82ce9579034b53af301856edc97003a9
#
_cell.length_a   1.000
_cell.length_b   1.000
_cell.length_c   1.000
_cell.angle_alpha   90.00
_cell.angle_beta   90.00
_cell.angle_gamma   90.00
#
_symmetry.space_group_name_H-M   'P 1'
#
loop_
_entity.id
_entity.type
_entity.pdbx_description
1 polymer ?
#
loop_
_entity_poly.entity_id
_entity_poly.type
_entity_poly.pdbx_seq_one_letter_code
_entity_poly.pdbx_strand_id
1 'polypeptide(L)'
;MRFSLLVLACLGVAGHGLSFAQTPAAHAPLAAPALTVLQAMRLAENASPAVKLRAAQMAAVEGARQQAKTVFSNNPELSLERSDKVTQLAPLADERSQGWSLGLTQIIETGGQQVRRREAADASLEALNAEIEDARRQARSEAVRRFYAVLAAERRIPIEQKSVELFELSAQAVARRRAAGEDTRLDANVAVVEAERARNVLALARERVLEARGELAAVLQLNGAALPALVPDPAFEPKATASV
;
A
#
# COMPACT_ATOMS: atom_id res chain seq x y z
N MET A 1 -5.39 -50.28 35.01
CA MET A 1 -6.23 -51.45 34.90
C MET A 1 -6.69 -51.60 33.45
N ARG A 2 -6.26 -52.76 32.86
CA ARG A 2 -6.85 -53.58 31.76
C ARG A 2 -7.12 -52.86 30.42
N PHE A 3 -6.25 -53.11 29.43
CA PHE A 3 -6.23 -54.23 28.50
C PHE A 3 -7.46 -54.28 27.55
N SER A 4 -7.22 -54.08 26.24
CA SER A 4 -7.46 -55.12 25.27
C SER A 4 -6.90 -54.77 23.90
N LEU A 5 -5.94 -55.56 23.49
CA LEU A 5 -5.50 -55.81 22.09
C LEU A 5 -6.67 -56.41 21.32
N LEU A 6 -6.79 -56.06 20.05
CA LEU A 6 -7.38 -56.92 19.02
C LEU A 6 -6.60 -56.79 17.71
N VAL A 7 -5.81 -57.83 17.47
CA VAL A 7 -5.14 -58.14 16.22
C VAL A 7 -6.18 -58.79 15.33
N LEU A 8 -6.33 -58.33 14.10
CA LEU A 8 -6.95 -59.13 13.02
C LEU A 8 -6.14 -58.99 11.74
N ALA A 9 -5.46 -60.07 11.41
CA ALA A 9 -4.81 -60.31 10.13
C ALA A 9 -5.86 -60.82 9.14
N CYS A 10 -5.85 -60.30 7.91
CA CYS A 10 -6.41 -61.01 6.75
C CYS A 10 -5.71 -60.56 5.46
N LEU A 11 -4.96 -61.47 4.94
CA LEU A 11 -4.84 -62.03 3.56
C LEU A 11 -4.95 -61.05 2.39
N GLY A 12 -3.90 -61.18 1.58
CA GLY A 12 -3.65 -60.52 0.32
C GLY A 12 -4.59 -60.95 -0.80
N VAL A 13 -4.74 -59.99 -1.73
CA VAL A 13 -5.14 -60.23 -3.10
C VAL A 13 -4.17 -59.44 -4.00
N ALA A 14 -3.38 -60.18 -4.77
CA ALA A 14 -2.53 -59.62 -5.81
C ALA A 14 -3.40 -59.15 -6.98
N GLY A 15 -3.63 -57.86 -7.07
CA GLY A 15 -4.22 -57.20 -8.24
C GLY A 15 -3.13 -56.52 -9.07
N HIS A 16 -2.82 -57.07 -10.23
CA HIS A 16 -1.95 -56.45 -11.22
C HIS A 16 -2.67 -55.26 -11.83
N GLY A 17 -2.50 -54.07 -11.23
CA GLY A 17 -2.96 -52.81 -11.78
C GLY A 17 -1.99 -52.30 -12.84
N LEU A 18 -2.45 -52.23 -14.07
CA LEU A 18 -1.78 -51.55 -15.19
C LEU A 18 -1.50 -50.07 -14.78
N SER A 19 -0.24 -49.76 -14.53
CA SER A 19 0.24 -48.40 -14.38
C SER A 19 0.10 -47.66 -15.71
N PHE A 20 -0.97 -46.91 -15.88
CA PHE A 20 -0.99 -45.85 -16.88
C PHE A 20 -0.03 -44.75 -16.40
N ALA A 21 1.11 -44.66 -17.05
CA ALA A 21 2.01 -43.54 -16.95
C ALA A 21 1.25 -42.28 -17.42
N GLN A 22 0.67 -41.55 -16.48
CA GLN A 22 0.21 -40.20 -16.74
C GLN A 22 1.46 -39.33 -17.01
N THR A 23 1.69 -39.05 -18.27
CA THR A 23 2.61 -38.00 -18.71
C THR A 23 2.15 -36.72 -18.02
N PRO A 24 2.98 -36.07 -17.21
CA PRO A 24 2.60 -34.77 -16.66
C PRO A 24 2.41 -33.82 -17.85
N ALA A 25 1.16 -33.43 -18.08
CA ALA A 25 0.88 -32.33 -18.99
C ALA A 25 1.72 -31.15 -18.51
N ALA A 26 2.70 -30.76 -19.31
CA ALA A 26 3.49 -29.55 -19.09
C ALA A 26 2.48 -28.42 -19.02
N HIS A 27 2.20 -27.95 -17.80
CA HIS A 27 1.46 -26.73 -17.60
C HIS A 27 2.31 -25.63 -18.25
N ALA A 28 1.93 -25.24 -19.45
CA ALA A 28 2.42 -23.99 -20.02
C ALA A 28 2.20 -22.92 -18.95
N PRO A 29 3.21 -22.13 -18.57
CA PRO A 29 3.02 -21.07 -17.61
C PRO A 29 1.92 -20.18 -18.16
N LEU A 30 0.77 -20.16 -17.47
CA LEU A 30 -0.29 -19.19 -17.73
C LEU A 30 0.41 -17.83 -17.69
N ALA A 31 0.55 -17.17 -18.83
CA ALA A 31 1.10 -15.84 -18.90
C ALA A 31 0.33 -15.01 -17.87
N ALA A 32 1.05 -14.49 -16.87
CA ALA A 32 0.42 -13.68 -15.83
C ALA A 32 -0.40 -12.59 -16.52
N PRO A 33 -1.67 -12.40 -16.16
CA PRO A 33 -2.54 -11.48 -16.88
C PRO A 33 -1.88 -10.11 -16.91
N ALA A 34 -1.76 -9.54 -18.11
CA ALA A 34 -1.15 -8.24 -18.31
C ALA A 34 -1.89 -7.18 -17.47
N LEU A 35 -1.14 -6.31 -16.80
CA LEU A 35 -1.69 -5.27 -15.94
C LEU A 35 -2.07 -4.04 -16.77
N THR A 36 -3.34 -3.66 -16.72
CA THR A 36 -3.84 -2.42 -17.32
C THR A 36 -3.83 -1.26 -16.31
N VAL A 37 -3.89 -0.02 -16.79
CA VAL A 37 -3.94 1.16 -15.90
C VAL A 37 -5.17 1.13 -14.99
N LEU A 38 -6.33 0.69 -15.48
CA LEU A 38 -7.55 0.58 -14.69
C LEU A 38 -7.42 -0.48 -13.57
N GLN A 39 -6.77 -1.60 -13.87
CA GLN A 39 -6.49 -2.61 -12.86
C GLN A 39 -5.50 -2.09 -11.80
N ALA A 40 -4.45 -1.37 -12.22
CA ALA A 40 -3.50 -0.75 -11.31
C ALA A 40 -4.19 0.26 -10.38
N MET A 41 -5.09 1.10 -10.90
CA MET A 41 -5.87 2.04 -10.09
C MET A 41 -6.72 1.32 -9.03
N ARG A 42 -7.43 0.25 -9.41
CA ARG A 42 -8.28 -0.53 -8.48
C ARG A 42 -7.44 -1.23 -7.42
N LEU A 43 -6.31 -1.82 -7.81
CA LEU A 43 -5.40 -2.47 -6.86
C LEU A 43 -4.85 -1.46 -5.86
N ALA A 44 -4.37 -0.31 -6.32
CA ALA A 44 -3.85 0.75 -5.45
C ALA A 44 -4.91 1.25 -4.47
N GLU A 45 -6.13 1.50 -4.94
CA GLU A 45 -7.25 1.95 -4.10
C GLU A 45 -7.55 0.95 -2.97
N ASN A 46 -7.62 -0.35 -3.29
CA ASN A 46 -7.94 -1.41 -2.33
C ASN A 46 -6.76 -1.74 -1.40
N ALA A 47 -5.54 -1.62 -1.90
CA ALA A 47 -4.34 -1.98 -1.15
C ALA A 47 -3.79 -0.83 -0.31
N SER A 48 -4.11 0.43 -0.65
CA SER A 48 -3.53 1.63 -0.04
C SER A 48 -3.60 1.64 1.49
N PRO A 49 -2.46 1.74 2.19
CA PRO A 49 -2.45 1.89 3.64
C PRO A 49 -3.18 3.14 4.12
N ALA A 50 -3.10 4.24 3.37
CA ALA A 50 -3.78 5.49 3.70
C ALA A 50 -5.29 5.34 3.69
N VAL A 51 -5.85 4.66 2.69
CA VAL A 51 -7.29 4.36 2.61
C VAL A 51 -7.72 3.46 3.78
N LYS A 52 -6.95 2.40 4.05
CA LYS A 52 -7.24 1.48 5.17
C LYS A 52 -7.18 2.18 6.52
N LEU A 53 -6.22 3.07 6.73
CA LEU A 53 -6.10 3.83 7.97
C LEU A 53 -7.31 4.74 8.18
N ARG A 54 -7.73 5.50 7.15
CA ARG A 54 -8.93 6.35 7.23
C ARG A 54 -10.20 5.53 7.43
N ALA A 55 -10.35 4.42 6.72
CA ALA A 55 -11.47 3.52 6.90
C ALA A 55 -11.54 2.90 8.30
N ALA A 56 -10.40 2.60 8.93
CA ALA A 56 -10.37 2.09 10.30
C ALA A 56 -10.85 3.13 11.33
N GLN A 57 -10.74 4.42 11.06
CA GLN A 57 -11.25 5.49 11.93
C GLN A 57 -12.78 5.59 11.92
N MET A 58 -13.46 4.99 10.92
CA MET A 58 -14.91 5.03 10.79
C MET A 58 -15.64 4.53 12.03
N ALA A 59 -15.16 3.42 12.61
CA ALA A 59 -15.76 2.84 13.82
C ALA A 59 -15.71 3.81 15.02
N ALA A 60 -14.62 4.55 15.19
CA ALA A 60 -14.47 5.52 16.26
C ALA A 60 -15.41 6.73 16.07
N VAL A 61 -15.50 7.25 14.84
CA VAL A 61 -16.38 8.39 14.53
C VAL A 61 -17.85 7.99 14.65
N GLU A 62 -18.22 6.79 14.20
CA GLU A 62 -19.58 6.28 14.38
C GLU A 62 -19.89 6.04 15.87
N GLY A 63 -18.93 5.54 16.66
CA GLY A 63 -19.06 5.44 18.12
C GLY A 63 -19.29 6.81 18.77
N ALA A 64 -18.52 7.82 18.39
CA ALA A 64 -18.71 9.21 18.85
C ALA A 64 -20.09 9.76 18.45
N ARG A 65 -20.56 9.43 17.25
CA ARG A 65 -21.91 9.79 16.78
C ARG A 65 -23.00 9.13 17.62
N GLN A 66 -22.86 7.85 17.98
CA GLN A 66 -23.80 7.16 18.87
C GLN A 66 -23.79 7.80 20.26
N GLN A 67 -22.61 8.11 20.81
CA GLN A 67 -22.48 8.80 22.08
C GLN A 67 -23.14 10.20 22.06
N ALA A 68 -23.00 10.95 20.95
CA ALA A 68 -23.63 12.25 20.81
C ALA A 68 -25.16 12.21 20.86
N LYS A 69 -25.79 11.06 20.58
CA LYS A 69 -27.25 10.86 20.67
C LYS A 69 -27.75 10.67 22.09
N THR A 70 -26.87 10.34 23.04
CA THR A 70 -27.28 10.11 24.44
C THR A 70 -27.85 11.39 25.06
N VAL A 71 -28.90 11.25 25.83
CA VAL A 71 -29.56 12.38 26.53
C VAL A 71 -28.69 12.89 27.67
N PHE A 72 -28.02 11.99 28.35
CA PHE A 72 -27.07 12.33 29.42
C PHE A 72 -25.65 12.23 28.88
N SER A 73 -24.90 13.35 28.94
CA SER A 73 -23.50 13.40 28.52
C SER A 73 -22.58 12.60 29.45
N ASN A 74 -22.96 12.52 30.71
CA ASN A 74 -22.20 11.83 31.75
C ASN A 74 -23.09 10.84 32.46
N ASN A 75 -22.50 9.75 32.98
CA ASN A 75 -23.19 8.81 33.83
C ASN A 75 -23.57 9.46 35.19
N PRO A 76 -24.69 9.05 35.83
CA PRO A 76 -24.98 9.44 37.20
C PRO A 76 -23.84 9.01 38.11
N GLU A 77 -23.39 9.90 38.97
CA GLU A 77 -22.36 9.64 39.96
C GLU A 77 -23.02 9.45 41.33
N LEU A 78 -22.84 8.31 41.91
CA LEU A 78 -23.26 8.02 43.29
C LEU A 78 -22.03 8.09 44.17
N SER A 79 -22.03 9.03 45.12
CA SER A 79 -20.95 9.20 46.09
C SER A 79 -21.41 8.82 47.49
N LEU A 80 -20.62 8.02 48.18
CA LEU A 80 -20.77 7.71 49.59
C LEU A 80 -19.52 8.16 50.32
N GLU A 81 -19.65 9.12 51.18
CA GLU A 81 -18.52 9.66 51.93
C GLU A 81 -18.75 9.44 53.45
N ARG A 82 -17.71 9.00 54.12
CA ARG A 82 -17.63 8.96 55.57
C ARG A 82 -16.59 9.98 56.02
N SER A 83 -16.95 10.89 56.89
CA SER A 83 -16.05 11.84 57.50
C SER A 83 -15.92 11.64 59.00
N ASP A 84 -14.69 11.51 59.45
CA ASP A 84 -14.34 11.53 60.87
C ASP A 84 -13.63 12.82 61.20
N LYS A 85 -14.27 13.72 61.95
CA LYS A 85 -13.71 15.01 62.31
C LYS A 85 -13.37 15.07 63.80
N VAL A 86 -12.14 15.41 64.12
CA VAL A 86 -11.68 15.70 65.48
C VAL A 86 -11.44 17.15 65.59
N THR A 87 -12.20 17.86 66.44
CA THR A 87 -12.01 19.29 66.71
C THR A 87 -11.32 19.40 68.07
N GLN A 88 -10.11 19.91 68.05
CA GLN A 88 -9.35 20.17 69.28
C GLN A 88 -9.83 21.49 69.91
N LEU A 89 -10.49 21.40 71.07
CA LEU A 89 -10.98 22.55 71.83
C LEU A 89 -10.16 22.67 73.12
N ALA A 90 -8.92 23.15 73.06
CA ALA A 90 -8.16 23.41 74.29
C ALA A 90 -8.75 24.61 75.04
N PRO A 91 -9.04 24.54 76.37
CA PRO A 91 -8.68 23.49 77.33
C PRO A 91 -9.75 22.40 77.55
N LEU A 92 -10.75 22.27 76.69
CA LEU A 92 -11.80 21.28 76.74
C LEU A 92 -11.37 19.97 76.04
N ALA A 93 -12.08 18.87 76.31
CA ALA A 93 -11.81 17.60 75.66
C ALA A 93 -12.08 17.68 74.16
N ASP A 94 -11.28 16.95 73.37
CA ASP A 94 -11.45 16.86 71.92
C ASP A 94 -12.85 16.35 71.55
N GLU A 95 -13.56 17.08 70.72
CA GLU A 95 -14.85 16.67 70.19
C GLU A 95 -14.63 15.86 68.90
N ARG A 96 -15.15 14.64 68.90
CA ARG A 96 -15.16 13.72 67.74
C ARG A 96 -16.55 13.66 67.16
N SER A 97 -16.66 14.05 65.88
CA SER A 97 -17.93 13.86 65.13
C SER A 97 -17.71 12.95 63.94
N GLN A 98 -18.65 12.03 63.71
CA GLN A 98 -18.70 11.13 62.56
C GLN A 98 -19.89 11.52 61.71
N GLY A 99 -19.63 11.69 60.42
CA GLY A 99 -20.66 12.03 59.46
C GLY A 99 -20.67 11.06 58.27
N TRP A 100 -21.85 10.83 57.74
CA TRP A 100 -22.08 10.11 56.51
C TRP A 100 -22.77 11.05 55.53
N SER A 101 -22.29 11.07 54.27
CA SER A 101 -23.01 11.74 53.21
C SER A 101 -23.22 10.78 52.04
N LEU A 102 -24.42 10.81 51.48
CA LEU A 102 -24.80 10.11 50.27
C LEU A 102 -25.19 11.17 49.24
N GLY A 103 -24.45 11.24 48.16
CA GLY A 103 -24.69 12.19 47.07
C GLY A 103 -25.04 11.45 45.78
N LEU A 104 -25.99 11.99 45.01
CA LEU A 104 -26.29 11.60 43.66
C LEU A 104 -26.16 12.85 42.78
N THR A 105 -25.20 12.83 41.88
CA THR A 105 -24.95 13.94 40.94
C THR A 105 -25.26 13.51 39.52
N GLN A 106 -26.12 14.28 38.84
CA GLN A 106 -26.42 14.09 37.41
C GLN A 106 -26.37 15.42 36.71
N ILE A 107 -25.52 15.50 35.63
CA ILE A 107 -25.46 16.66 34.78
C ILE A 107 -26.60 16.60 33.78
N ILE A 108 -27.41 17.66 33.71
CA ILE A 108 -28.50 17.82 32.75
C ILE A 108 -28.18 18.99 31.85
N GLU A 109 -28.13 18.74 30.54
CA GLU A 109 -27.90 19.78 29.52
C GLU A 109 -29.21 20.47 29.16
N THR A 110 -29.35 21.76 29.46
CA THR A 110 -30.56 22.56 29.23
C THR A 110 -30.45 23.59 28.10
N GLY A 111 -29.25 23.88 27.63
CA GLY A 111 -28.95 24.94 26.64
C GLY A 111 -28.79 24.44 25.19
N GLY A 112 -29.37 23.32 24.82
CA GLY A 112 -29.27 22.77 23.43
C GLY A 112 -27.92 22.12 23.09
N GLN A 113 -27.08 21.86 24.10
CA GLN A 113 -25.75 21.26 23.91
C GLN A 113 -25.83 19.92 23.18
N GLN A 114 -26.84 19.09 23.47
CA GLN A 114 -27.06 17.79 22.82
C GLN A 114 -27.25 17.96 21.30
N VAL A 115 -28.01 18.96 20.87
CA VAL A 115 -28.24 19.22 19.44
C VAL A 115 -26.91 19.58 18.76
N ARG A 116 -26.15 20.50 19.37
CA ARG A 116 -24.84 20.91 18.84
C ARG A 116 -23.84 19.77 18.82
N ARG A 117 -23.86 18.89 19.80
CA ARG A 117 -23.02 17.70 19.86
C ARG A 117 -23.34 16.72 18.72
N ARG A 118 -24.63 16.52 18.41
CA ARG A 118 -25.07 15.71 17.27
C ARG A 118 -24.64 16.32 15.94
N GLU A 119 -24.87 17.62 15.74
CA GLU A 119 -24.45 18.34 14.54
C GLU A 119 -22.94 18.21 14.31
N ALA A 120 -22.14 18.39 15.37
CA ALA A 120 -20.68 18.25 15.30
C ALA A 120 -20.25 16.81 14.97
N ALA A 121 -20.92 15.80 15.53
CA ALA A 121 -20.61 14.41 15.26
C ALA A 121 -21.00 13.99 13.82
N ASP A 122 -22.14 14.49 13.33
CA ASP A 122 -22.57 14.27 11.94
C ASP A 122 -21.61 14.94 10.95
N ALA A 123 -21.19 16.17 11.21
CA ALA A 123 -20.18 16.87 10.41
C ALA A 123 -18.82 16.16 10.41
N SER A 124 -18.43 15.57 11.56
CA SER A 124 -17.19 14.78 11.67
C SER A 124 -17.25 13.49 10.83
N LEU A 125 -18.43 12.84 10.76
CA LEU A 125 -18.62 11.68 9.90
C LEU A 125 -18.55 12.05 8.42
N GLU A 126 -19.18 13.16 8.02
CA GLU A 126 -19.12 13.67 6.66
C GLU A 126 -17.68 14.03 6.24
N ALA A 127 -16.94 14.72 7.14
CA ALA A 127 -15.54 15.04 6.92
C ALA A 127 -14.69 13.77 6.72
N LEU A 128 -14.85 12.75 7.57
CA LEU A 128 -14.11 11.48 7.42
C LEU A 128 -14.45 10.77 6.10
N ASN A 129 -15.70 10.76 5.67
CA ASN A 129 -16.08 10.21 4.38
C ASN A 129 -15.39 10.94 3.22
N ALA A 130 -15.34 12.28 3.27
CA ALA A 130 -14.63 13.08 2.27
C ALA A 130 -13.12 12.79 2.27
N GLU A 131 -12.51 12.60 3.44
CA GLU A 131 -11.09 12.22 3.58
C GLU A 131 -10.80 10.82 3.00
N ILE A 132 -11.71 9.85 3.19
CA ILE A 132 -11.59 8.52 2.59
C ILE A 132 -11.62 8.62 1.07
N GLU A 133 -12.56 9.38 0.51
CA GLU A 133 -12.66 9.56 -0.94
C GLU A 133 -11.44 10.32 -1.50
N ASP A 134 -10.90 11.25 -0.75
CA ASP A 134 -9.65 11.93 -1.12
C ASP A 134 -8.45 10.97 -1.14
N ALA A 135 -8.31 10.16 -0.10
CA ALA A 135 -7.26 9.14 -0.03
C ALA A 135 -7.36 8.12 -1.21
N ARG A 136 -8.57 7.73 -1.59
CA ARG A 136 -8.82 6.88 -2.76
C ARG A 136 -8.39 7.56 -4.06
N ARG A 137 -8.74 8.85 -4.25
CA ARG A 137 -8.31 9.63 -5.43
C ARG A 137 -6.79 9.72 -5.50
N GLN A 138 -6.13 10.01 -4.38
CA GLN A 138 -4.68 10.09 -4.31
C GLN A 138 -4.03 8.76 -4.66
N ALA A 139 -4.52 7.63 -4.12
CA ALA A 139 -4.01 6.30 -4.43
C ALA A 139 -4.14 5.97 -5.93
N ARG A 140 -5.29 6.28 -6.54
CA ARG A 140 -5.49 6.10 -7.99
C ARG A 140 -4.54 6.96 -8.82
N SER A 141 -4.40 8.23 -8.46
CA SER A 141 -3.51 9.17 -9.15
C SER A 141 -2.04 8.73 -9.08
N GLU A 142 -1.60 8.28 -7.91
CA GLU A 142 -0.24 7.77 -7.74
C GLU A 142 -0.01 6.51 -8.56
N ALA A 143 -0.95 5.57 -8.60
CA ALA A 143 -0.87 4.38 -9.43
C ALA A 143 -0.73 4.72 -10.92
N VAL A 144 -1.53 5.67 -11.43
CA VAL A 144 -1.44 6.13 -12.82
C VAL A 144 -0.08 6.73 -13.11
N ARG A 145 0.41 7.61 -12.25
CA ARG A 145 1.72 8.25 -12.41
C ARG A 145 2.85 7.22 -12.48
N ARG A 146 2.87 6.25 -11.54
CA ARG A 146 3.88 5.20 -11.51
C ARG A 146 3.76 4.22 -12.66
N PHE A 147 2.54 3.90 -13.09
CA PHE A 147 2.29 3.05 -14.25
C PHE A 147 2.91 3.64 -15.53
N TYR A 148 2.66 4.91 -15.80
CA TYR A 148 3.24 5.56 -16.98
C TYR A 148 4.73 5.84 -16.83
N ALA A 149 5.25 6.00 -15.62
CA ALA A 149 6.70 6.09 -15.39
C ALA A 149 7.41 4.79 -15.81
N VAL A 150 6.85 3.61 -15.51
CA VAL A 150 7.39 2.33 -15.98
C VAL A 150 7.36 2.26 -17.51
N LEU A 151 6.23 2.55 -18.15
CA LEU A 151 6.11 2.51 -19.60
C LEU A 151 7.09 3.47 -20.28
N ALA A 152 7.30 4.65 -19.74
CA ALA A 152 8.26 5.62 -20.26
C ALA A 152 9.70 5.10 -20.13
N ALA A 153 10.05 4.50 -18.99
CA ALA A 153 11.37 3.90 -18.78
C ALA A 153 11.60 2.72 -19.73
N GLU A 154 10.61 1.84 -19.90
CA GLU A 154 10.72 0.72 -20.85
C GLU A 154 10.87 1.17 -22.31
N ARG A 155 10.12 2.21 -22.72
CA ARG A 155 10.23 2.79 -24.09
C ARG A 155 11.59 3.43 -24.36
N ARG A 156 12.32 3.83 -23.33
CA ARG A 156 13.66 4.42 -23.46
C ARG A 156 14.72 3.39 -23.82
N ILE A 157 14.60 2.13 -23.39
CA ILE A 157 15.60 1.07 -23.65
C ILE A 157 15.91 0.91 -25.14
N PRO A 158 14.93 0.70 -26.06
CA PRO A 158 15.24 0.52 -27.49
C PRO A 158 15.85 1.76 -28.11
N ILE A 159 15.59 2.96 -27.60
CA ILE A 159 16.22 4.19 -28.09
C ILE A 159 17.70 4.19 -27.71
N GLU A 160 18.03 3.89 -26.46
CA GLU A 160 19.42 3.84 -25.99
C GLU A 160 20.19 2.68 -26.64
N GLN A 161 19.53 1.55 -26.95
CA GLN A 161 20.13 0.44 -27.71
C GLN A 161 20.56 0.89 -29.11
N LYS A 162 19.69 1.60 -29.83
CA LYS A 162 20.01 2.16 -31.13
C LYS A 162 21.15 3.18 -31.06
N SER A 163 21.18 3.96 -29.99
CA SER A 163 22.28 4.91 -29.74
C SER A 163 23.62 4.19 -29.59
N VAL A 164 23.65 3.08 -28.81
CA VAL A 164 24.86 2.25 -28.68
C VAL A 164 25.31 1.70 -30.04
N GLU A 165 24.39 1.12 -30.82
CA GLU A 165 24.69 0.58 -32.15
C GLU A 165 25.30 1.65 -33.05
N LEU A 166 24.75 2.87 -33.05
CA LEU A 166 25.25 3.98 -33.88
C LEU A 166 26.67 4.41 -33.46
N PHE A 167 26.93 4.56 -32.17
CA PHE A 167 28.27 4.96 -31.68
C PHE A 167 29.30 3.85 -31.89
N GLU A 168 28.92 2.58 -31.78
CA GLU A 168 29.81 1.45 -32.11
C GLU A 168 30.15 1.39 -33.57
N LEU A 169 29.18 1.60 -34.47
CA LEU A 169 29.44 1.69 -35.93
C LEU A 169 30.35 2.88 -36.25
N SER A 170 30.15 4.02 -35.60
CA SER A 170 31.02 5.20 -35.76
C SER A 170 32.43 4.90 -35.29
N ALA A 171 32.62 4.29 -34.13
CA ALA A 171 33.93 3.90 -33.60
C ALA A 171 34.66 2.93 -34.56
N GLN A 172 33.94 1.95 -35.12
CA GLN A 172 34.49 1.03 -36.11
C GLN A 172 34.90 1.77 -37.42
N ALA A 173 34.11 2.73 -37.89
CA ALA A 173 34.42 3.51 -39.08
C ALA A 173 35.68 4.36 -38.88
N VAL A 174 35.80 5.06 -37.73
CA VAL A 174 36.98 5.85 -37.37
C VAL A 174 38.24 4.95 -37.24
N ALA A 175 38.06 3.76 -36.61
CA ALA A 175 39.16 2.80 -36.49
C ALA A 175 39.70 2.34 -37.87
N ARG A 176 38.78 2.09 -38.83
CA ARG A 176 39.18 1.73 -40.23
C ARG A 176 39.90 2.87 -40.93
N ARG A 177 39.40 4.11 -40.84
CA ARG A 177 40.05 5.29 -41.44
C ARG A 177 41.43 5.56 -40.83
N ARG A 178 41.55 5.37 -39.50
CA ARG A 178 42.86 5.45 -38.85
C ARG A 178 43.83 4.40 -39.36
N ALA A 179 43.37 3.15 -39.59
CA ALA A 179 44.22 2.11 -40.17
C ALA A 179 44.69 2.46 -41.61
N ALA A 180 43.90 3.23 -42.36
CA ALA A 180 44.24 3.76 -43.65
C ALA A 180 45.13 5.04 -43.58
N GLY A 181 45.41 5.57 -42.40
CA GLY A 181 46.18 6.77 -42.18
C GLY A 181 45.41 8.09 -42.36
N GLU A 182 44.07 8.03 -42.44
CA GLU A 182 43.19 9.18 -42.67
C GLU A 182 42.77 9.89 -41.39
N ASP A 183 42.68 9.16 -40.25
CA ASP A 183 42.28 9.69 -38.95
C ASP A 183 43.40 9.58 -37.90
N THR A 184 43.32 10.44 -36.89
CA THR A 184 44.32 10.47 -35.83
C THR A 184 44.01 9.42 -34.73
N ARG A 185 45.02 9.13 -33.90
CA ARG A 185 44.84 8.28 -32.72
C ARG A 185 43.88 8.90 -31.70
N LEU A 186 43.84 10.25 -31.64
CA LEU A 186 42.93 10.98 -30.76
C LEU A 186 41.46 10.76 -31.18
N ASP A 187 41.16 10.87 -32.47
CA ASP A 187 39.82 10.69 -33.03
C ASP A 187 39.30 9.28 -32.75
N ALA A 188 40.15 8.27 -32.93
CA ALA A 188 39.80 6.88 -32.60
C ALA A 188 39.50 6.68 -31.10
N ASN A 189 40.31 7.29 -30.22
CA ASN A 189 40.07 7.19 -28.79
C ASN A 189 38.77 7.92 -28.36
N VAL A 190 38.48 9.08 -28.93
CA VAL A 190 37.23 9.81 -28.68
C VAL A 190 36.04 8.98 -29.12
N ALA A 191 36.07 8.39 -30.31
CA ALA A 191 34.98 7.55 -30.79
C ALA A 191 34.71 6.33 -29.88
N VAL A 192 35.75 5.69 -29.33
CA VAL A 192 35.63 4.59 -28.37
C VAL A 192 35.00 5.08 -27.05
N VAL A 193 35.46 6.22 -26.53
CA VAL A 193 34.91 6.79 -25.29
C VAL A 193 33.41 7.12 -25.44
N GLU A 194 33.00 7.65 -26.60
CA GLU A 194 31.57 7.94 -26.83
C GLU A 194 30.75 6.66 -26.94
N ALA A 195 31.27 5.58 -27.53
CA ALA A 195 30.60 4.28 -27.53
C ALA A 195 30.43 3.71 -26.08
N GLU A 196 31.47 3.82 -25.25
CA GLU A 196 31.38 3.40 -23.84
C GLU A 196 30.41 4.27 -23.04
N ARG A 197 30.34 5.57 -23.30
CA ARG A 197 29.31 6.44 -22.69
C ARG A 197 27.91 6.00 -23.07
N ALA A 198 27.65 5.67 -24.32
CA ALA A 198 26.36 5.18 -24.77
C ALA A 198 25.98 3.86 -24.06
N ARG A 199 26.93 2.92 -23.88
CA ARG A 199 26.71 1.69 -23.10
C ARG A 199 26.33 1.98 -21.63
N ASN A 200 27.01 2.94 -21.01
CA ASN A 200 26.70 3.36 -19.63
C ASN A 200 25.29 3.96 -19.53
N VAL A 201 24.88 4.79 -20.52
CA VAL A 201 23.53 5.35 -20.56
C VAL A 201 22.47 4.25 -20.70
N LEU A 202 22.73 3.24 -21.53
CA LEU A 202 21.87 2.07 -21.66
C LEU A 202 21.77 1.28 -20.34
N ALA A 203 22.88 1.08 -19.63
CA ALA A 203 22.88 0.43 -18.32
C ALA A 203 22.01 1.19 -17.31
N LEU A 204 22.18 2.50 -17.20
CA LEU A 204 21.35 3.38 -16.37
C LEU A 204 19.87 3.35 -16.78
N ALA A 205 19.56 3.27 -18.06
CA ALA A 205 18.18 3.14 -18.52
C ALA A 205 17.53 1.82 -18.04
N ARG A 206 18.30 0.72 -18.02
CA ARG A 206 17.84 -0.57 -17.50
C ARG A 206 17.62 -0.54 -15.97
N GLU A 207 18.51 0.11 -15.23
CA GLU A 207 18.33 0.32 -13.79
C GLU A 207 17.06 1.12 -13.48
N ARG A 208 16.80 2.19 -14.23
CA ARG A 208 15.57 2.99 -14.07
C ARG A 208 14.29 2.20 -14.31
N VAL A 209 14.31 1.21 -15.21
CA VAL A 209 13.15 0.32 -15.37
C VAL A 209 12.94 -0.51 -14.12
N LEU A 210 13.98 -1.07 -13.52
CA LEU A 210 13.89 -1.86 -12.29
C LEU A 210 13.37 -0.99 -11.14
N GLU A 211 13.90 0.21 -10.99
CA GLU A 211 13.44 1.18 -9.99
C GLU A 211 11.97 1.53 -10.17
N ALA A 212 11.56 1.95 -11.37
CA ALA A 212 10.18 2.32 -11.66
C ALA A 212 9.21 1.15 -11.43
N ARG A 213 9.59 -0.08 -11.80
CA ARG A 213 8.80 -1.29 -11.54
C ARG A 213 8.69 -1.56 -10.04
N GLY A 214 9.77 -1.38 -9.28
CA GLY A 214 9.78 -1.49 -7.83
C GLY A 214 8.84 -0.48 -7.16
N GLU A 215 8.88 0.79 -7.59
CA GLU A 215 8.01 1.84 -7.10
C GLU A 215 6.51 1.55 -7.39
N LEU A 216 6.19 1.08 -8.60
CA LEU A 216 4.83 0.69 -8.93
C LEU A 216 4.38 -0.51 -8.09
N ALA A 217 5.21 -1.53 -7.92
CA ALA A 217 4.91 -2.69 -7.08
C ALA A 217 4.66 -2.28 -5.62
N ALA A 218 5.41 -1.32 -5.09
CA ALA A 218 5.21 -0.77 -3.75
C ALA A 218 3.87 -0.05 -3.61
N VAL A 219 3.47 0.76 -4.59
CA VAL A 219 2.15 1.44 -4.59
C VAL A 219 1.01 0.43 -4.68
N LEU A 220 1.18 -0.64 -5.45
CA LEU A 220 0.18 -1.70 -5.59
C LEU A 220 0.22 -2.70 -4.41
N GLN A 221 1.17 -2.56 -3.47
CA GLN A 221 1.38 -3.48 -2.35
C GLN A 221 1.60 -4.94 -2.79
N LEU A 222 2.28 -5.14 -3.92
CA LEU A 222 2.62 -6.47 -4.45
C LEU A 222 3.87 -6.99 -3.74
N ASN A 223 3.68 -7.62 -2.58
CA ASN A 223 4.77 -8.15 -1.77
C ASN A 223 5.40 -9.37 -2.44
N GLY A 224 6.61 -9.20 -2.99
CA GLY A 224 7.42 -10.30 -3.54
C GLY A 224 6.93 -10.92 -4.85
N ALA A 225 5.78 -10.51 -5.37
CA ALA A 225 5.30 -10.93 -6.69
C ALA A 225 5.96 -10.09 -7.78
N ALA A 226 6.44 -10.75 -8.83
CA ALA A 226 6.92 -10.03 -10.01
C ALA A 226 5.78 -9.21 -10.62
N LEU A 227 6.07 -7.92 -10.90
CA LEU A 227 5.10 -7.07 -11.56
C LEU A 227 4.77 -7.66 -12.96
N PRO A 228 3.48 -7.87 -13.30
CA PRO A 228 3.09 -8.36 -14.61
C PRO A 228 3.56 -7.43 -15.75
N ALA A 229 3.48 -7.92 -16.99
CA ALA A 229 3.68 -7.06 -18.15
C ALA A 229 2.62 -5.96 -18.17
N LEU A 230 3.05 -4.72 -18.44
CA LEU A 230 2.14 -3.58 -18.51
C LEU A 230 1.58 -3.44 -19.93
N VAL A 231 0.27 -3.22 -20.04
CA VAL A 231 -0.38 -2.95 -21.30
C VAL A 231 -0.95 -1.54 -21.26
N PRO A 232 -0.47 -0.62 -22.11
CA PRO A 232 -1.04 0.71 -22.21
C PRO A 232 -2.51 0.61 -22.65
N ASP A 233 -3.37 1.39 -22.00
CA ASP A 233 -4.76 1.51 -22.45
C ASP A 233 -4.82 2.56 -23.56
N PRO A 234 -5.30 2.21 -24.77
CA PRO A 234 -5.39 3.14 -25.88
C PRO A 234 -6.27 4.36 -25.58
N ALA A 235 -7.20 4.25 -24.63
CA ALA A 235 -8.02 5.38 -24.18
C ALA A 235 -7.22 6.47 -23.45
N PHE A 236 -6.07 6.12 -22.86
CA PHE A 236 -5.19 7.03 -22.12
C PHE A 236 -3.89 7.34 -22.86
N GLU A 237 -3.70 6.84 -24.08
CA GLU A 237 -2.55 7.28 -24.87
C GLU A 237 -2.76 8.75 -25.29
N PRO A 238 -1.77 9.63 -25.04
CA PRO A 238 -1.84 10.99 -25.54
C PRO A 238 -1.90 10.90 -27.06
N LYS A 239 -3.01 11.35 -27.63
CA LYS A 239 -3.10 11.50 -29.09
C LYS A 239 -1.94 12.37 -29.53
N ALA A 240 -1.05 11.81 -30.36
CA ALA A 240 -0.02 12.61 -30.96
C ALA A 240 -0.69 13.79 -31.64
N THR A 241 -0.54 14.99 -31.08
CA THR A 241 -0.93 16.21 -31.76
C THR A 241 -0.07 16.22 -33.02
N ALA A 242 -0.76 16.04 -34.17
CA ALA A 242 -0.10 16.18 -35.46
C ALA A 242 0.62 17.53 -35.43
N SER A 243 1.95 17.47 -35.49
CA SER A 243 2.73 18.69 -35.65
C SER A 243 2.32 19.37 -36.95
N VAL A 244 1.78 20.56 -36.83
CA VAL A 244 1.58 21.49 -37.94
C VAL A 244 2.93 21.92 -38.47
#